data_25ad00d263c056243507cc10f422c641
#
_entry.id   25ad00d263c056243507cc10f422c641
#
_cell.length_a   1.000
_cell.length_b   1.000
_cell.length_c   1.000
_cell.angle_alpha   90.00
_cell.angle_beta   90.00
_cell.angle_gamma   90.00
#
_symmetry.space_group_name_H-M   'P 1'
#
loop_
_entity.id
_entity.type
_entity.pdbx_description
1 polymer ?
#
loop_
_entity_poly.entity_id
_entity_poly.type
_entity_poly.pdbx_seq_one_letter_code
_entity_poly.pdbx_strand_id
1 'polypeptide(L)'
;YEHVVRRELYTKPGQLYSQSDIMRSLRELAQMGHFDQEKIVPDIQPNPEDGTVDITYQLETKSSDQIEFSLGWGASGLVGTIGLKFTNFAIQNLFNKKAYRIVPQGEGQTFQVNARINGVYYNSASISFLEPWLGGKRPNSLSFSAYFASQPGYSKSYLEAYNSLYNAYSGYYNNYYG
;
A
#
# COMPACT_ATOMS: atom_id res chain seq x y z
N TYR A 1 13.96 -11.02 -1.42
CA TYR A 1 14.81 -12.11 -0.92
C TYR A 1 14.22 -13.47 -1.33
N GLU A 2 15.09 -14.48 -1.47
CA GLU A 2 14.70 -15.83 -1.90
C GLU A 2 13.67 -16.48 -0.96
N HIS A 3 13.82 -16.30 0.35
CA HIS A 3 12.88 -16.86 1.33
C HIS A 3 11.45 -16.35 1.16
N VAL A 4 11.26 -15.13 0.65
CA VAL A 4 9.93 -14.57 0.36
C VAL A 4 9.23 -15.36 -0.76
N VAL A 5 10.00 -15.82 -1.74
CA VAL A 5 9.50 -16.67 -2.83
C VAL A 5 9.25 -18.09 -2.33
N ARG A 6 10.23 -18.67 -1.63
CA ARG A 6 10.16 -20.08 -1.20
C ARG A 6 8.98 -20.38 -0.27
N ARG A 7 8.57 -19.42 0.55
CA ARG A 7 7.42 -19.62 1.46
C ARG A 7 6.07 -19.70 0.74
N GLU A 8 5.98 -19.14 -0.46
CA GLU A 8 4.76 -19.16 -1.29
C GLU A 8 4.68 -20.41 -2.19
N LEU A 9 5.75 -21.21 -2.28
CA LEU A 9 5.76 -22.41 -3.11
C LEU A 9 5.04 -23.56 -2.41
N TYR A 10 4.19 -24.25 -3.16
CA TYR A 10 3.58 -25.53 -2.76
C TYR A 10 4.53 -26.70 -2.95
N THR A 11 5.50 -26.58 -3.89
CA THR A 11 6.56 -27.57 -4.10
C THR A 11 7.67 -27.38 -3.06
N LYS A 12 7.96 -28.43 -2.30
CA LYS A 12 9.03 -28.40 -1.28
C LYS A 12 10.05 -29.49 -1.56
N PRO A 13 11.34 -29.24 -1.26
CA PRO A 13 12.37 -30.25 -1.40
C PRO A 13 12.01 -31.54 -0.63
N GLY A 14 12.23 -32.71 -1.24
CA GLY A 14 11.97 -34.01 -0.66
C GLY A 14 10.51 -34.48 -0.73
N GLN A 15 9.61 -33.74 -1.36
CA GLN A 15 8.24 -34.19 -1.64
C GLN A 15 8.14 -34.91 -2.97
N LEU A 16 7.07 -35.68 -3.13
CA LEU A 16 6.73 -36.32 -4.42
C LEU A 16 6.44 -35.23 -5.48
N TYR A 17 6.87 -35.52 -6.71
CA TYR A 17 6.57 -34.64 -7.84
C TYR A 17 5.06 -34.51 -8.04
N SER A 18 4.58 -33.30 -8.14
CA SER A 18 3.17 -32.98 -8.35
C SER A 18 3.04 -31.79 -9.32
N GLN A 19 2.53 -32.09 -10.52
CA GLN A 19 2.26 -31.04 -11.51
C GLN A 19 1.21 -30.03 -11.00
N SER A 20 0.25 -30.48 -10.20
CA SER A 20 -0.76 -29.60 -9.62
C SER A 20 -0.15 -28.58 -8.65
N ASP A 21 0.85 -28.97 -7.88
CA ASP A 21 1.53 -28.08 -6.93
C ASP A 21 2.46 -27.11 -7.64
N ILE A 22 3.06 -27.51 -8.77
CA ILE A 22 3.79 -26.59 -9.64
C ILE A 22 2.84 -25.51 -10.18
N MET A 23 1.68 -25.90 -10.70
CA MET A 23 0.69 -24.95 -11.24
C MET A 23 0.11 -24.04 -10.18
N ARG A 24 -0.05 -24.53 -8.93
CA ARG A 24 -0.42 -23.69 -7.79
C ARG A 24 0.66 -22.71 -7.43
N SER A 25 1.92 -23.17 -7.34
CA SER A 25 3.07 -22.31 -7.06
C SER A 25 3.21 -21.20 -8.10
N LEU A 26 3.05 -21.50 -9.40
CA LEU A 26 3.07 -20.49 -10.46
C LEU A 26 1.98 -19.44 -10.30
N ARG A 27 0.78 -19.86 -9.90
CA ARG A 27 -0.34 -18.92 -9.62
C ARG A 27 -0.05 -18.00 -8.46
N GLU A 28 0.46 -18.53 -7.36
CA GLU A 28 0.82 -17.72 -6.19
C GLU A 28 1.93 -16.71 -6.53
N LEU A 29 2.97 -17.16 -7.23
CA LEU A 29 4.05 -16.27 -7.69
C LEU A 29 3.52 -15.15 -8.61
N ALA A 30 2.58 -15.46 -9.51
CA ALA A 30 1.94 -14.47 -10.36
C ALA A 30 1.06 -13.49 -9.57
N GLN A 31 0.36 -13.96 -8.53
CA GLN A 31 -0.51 -13.14 -7.68
C GLN A 31 0.26 -12.20 -6.75
N MET A 32 1.49 -12.53 -6.37
CA MET A 32 2.34 -11.66 -5.58
C MET A 32 2.56 -10.29 -6.23
N GLY A 33 2.48 -10.19 -7.56
CA GLY A 33 2.67 -8.95 -8.30
C GLY A 33 4.10 -8.40 -8.32
N HIS A 34 5.07 -9.15 -7.81
CA HIS A 34 6.48 -8.76 -7.76
C HIS A 34 7.27 -9.23 -8.98
N PHE A 35 6.69 -10.13 -9.77
CA PHE A 35 7.31 -10.76 -10.92
C PHE A 35 6.54 -10.51 -12.20
N ASP A 36 7.26 -10.52 -13.31
CA ASP A 36 6.64 -10.48 -14.63
C ASP A 36 5.97 -11.83 -14.90
N GLN A 37 4.65 -11.83 -14.99
CA GLN A 37 3.84 -13.05 -15.13
C GLN A 37 4.17 -13.83 -16.41
N GLU A 38 4.56 -13.14 -17.48
CA GLU A 38 4.93 -13.76 -18.75
C GLU A 38 6.28 -14.46 -18.70
N LYS A 39 7.10 -14.14 -17.70
CA LYS A 39 8.47 -14.65 -17.54
C LYS A 39 8.62 -15.61 -16.35
N ILE A 40 7.51 -16.01 -15.73
CA ILE A 40 7.52 -17.05 -14.70
C ILE A 40 7.55 -18.42 -15.41
N VAL A 41 8.73 -19.02 -15.53
CA VAL A 41 8.91 -20.29 -16.25
C VAL A 41 9.49 -21.32 -15.28
N PRO A 42 8.79 -22.47 -15.06
CA PRO A 42 9.36 -23.60 -14.35
C PRO A 42 10.26 -24.40 -15.29
N ASP A 43 11.50 -24.59 -14.94
CA ASP A 43 12.42 -25.52 -15.57
C ASP A 43 12.43 -26.81 -14.75
N ILE A 44 12.04 -27.90 -15.40
CA ILE A 44 11.84 -29.21 -14.78
C ILE A 44 12.85 -30.18 -15.36
N GLN A 45 13.84 -30.58 -14.57
CA GLN A 45 14.91 -31.47 -14.98
C GLN A 45 14.81 -32.81 -14.23
N PRO A 46 14.36 -33.89 -14.88
CA PRO A 46 14.36 -35.22 -14.30
C PRO A 46 15.78 -35.77 -14.18
N ASN A 47 16.13 -36.33 -13.04
CA ASN A 47 17.34 -37.07 -12.80
C ASN A 47 17.02 -38.58 -12.74
N PRO A 48 17.28 -39.36 -13.83
CA PRO A 48 16.94 -40.77 -13.87
C PRO A 48 17.80 -41.64 -12.95
N GLU A 49 19.01 -41.18 -12.57
CA GLU A 49 19.92 -41.94 -11.72
C GLU A 49 19.42 -42.05 -10.29
N ASP A 50 18.87 -40.94 -9.75
CA ASP A 50 18.38 -40.86 -8.40
C ASP A 50 16.85 -40.96 -8.28
N GLY A 51 16.15 -41.00 -9.43
CA GLY A 51 14.69 -40.97 -9.47
C GLY A 51 14.09 -39.66 -8.94
N THR A 52 14.85 -38.57 -8.97
CA THR A 52 14.44 -37.24 -8.50
C THR A 52 14.16 -36.28 -9.64
N VAL A 53 13.54 -35.17 -9.33
CA VAL A 53 13.26 -34.10 -10.29
C VAL A 53 13.70 -32.77 -9.68
N ASP A 54 14.58 -32.05 -10.36
CA ASP A 54 14.97 -30.70 -9.99
C ASP A 54 14.02 -29.69 -10.64
N ILE A 55 13.45 -28.80 -9.84
CA ILE A 55 12.53 -27.77 -10.29
C ILE A 55 13.15 -26.41 -10.02
N THR A 56 13.44 -25.66 -11.08
CA THR A 56 13.96 -24.30 -11.01
C THR A 56 12.91 -23.32 -11.52
N TYR A 57 12.48 -22.40 -10.65
CA TYR A 57 11.60 -21.31 -11.04
C TYR A 57 12.42 -20.11 -11.50
N GLN A 58 12.37 -19.82 -12.80
CA GLN A 58 12.97 -18.62 -13.36
C GLN A 58 12.02 -17.44 -13.15
N LEU A 59 12.49 -16.41 -12.45
CA LEU A 59 11.67 -15.28 -12.06
C LEU A 59 12.36 -13.97 -12.44
N GLU A 60 11.66 -13.11 -13.17
CA GLU A 60 12.11 -11.75 -13.43
C GLU A 60 11.31 -10.76 -12.57
N THR A 61 12.00 -9.94 -11.80
CA THR A 61 11.36 -8.98 -10.89
C THR A 61 10.76 -7.81 -11.67
N LYS A 62 9.51 -7.46 -11.34
CA LYS A 62 8.79 -6.29 -11.85
C LYS A 62 8.54 -5.32 -10.71
N SER A 63 8.71 -4.02 -10.94
CA SER A 63 8.31 -3.01 -9.97
C SER A 63 6.79 -2.89 -9.99
N SER A 64 6.18 -3.07 -8.82
CA SER A 64 4.74 -2.88 -8.59
C SER A 64 4.46 -1.68 -7.69
N ASP A 65 5.47 -0.84 -7.48
CA ASP A 65 5.29 0.41 -6.74
C ASP A 65 4.40 1.37 -7.53
N GLN A 66 3.51 2.05 -6.83
CA GLN A 66 2.54 2.96 -7.41
C GLN A 66 2.73 4.36 -6.85
N ILE A 67 2.73 5.33 -7.73
CA ILE A 67 2.75 6.74 -7.38
C ILE A 67 1.51 7.36 -8.03
N GLU A 68 0.65 7.93 -7.20
CA GLU A 68 -0.53 8.68 -7.63
C GLU A 68 -0.29 10.16 -7.28
N PHE A 69 -0.48 11.00 -8.27
CA PHE A 69 -0.43 12.44 -8.09
C PHE A 69 -1.55 13.10 -8.89
N SER A 70 -2.35 13.90 -8.22
CA SER A 70 -3.35 14.74 -8.87
C SER A 70 -3.36 16.13 -8.25
N LEU A 71 -3.50 17.13 -9.09
CA LEU A 71 -3.59 18.53 -8.69
C LEU A 71 -4.63 19.23 -9.56
N GLY A 72 -5.52 19.97 -8.94
CA GLY A 72 -6.56 20.71 -9.62
C GLY A 72 -6.99 21.94 -8.84
N TRP A 73 -7.76 22.79 -9.49
CA TRP A 73 -8.38 23.97 -8.90
C TRP A 73 -9.89 23.88 -9.04
N GLY A 74 -10.59 23.89 -7.93
CA GLY A 74 -12.05 23.82 -7.88
C GLY A 74 -12.68 25.01 -7.18
N ALA A 75 -14.01 24.98 -7.03
CA ALA A 75 -14.74 26.00 -6.29
C ALA A 75 -14.28 26.17 -4.83
N SER A 76 -13.71 25.10 -4.26
CA SER A 76 -13.15 25.08 -2.91
C SER A 76 -11.68 25.54 -2.82
N GLY A 77 -11.07 25.96 -3.93
CA GLY A 77 -9.65 26.29 -4.03
C GLY A 77 -8.81 25.11 -4.55
N LEU A 78 -7.59 24.99 -4.05
CA LEU A 78 -6.66 23.94 -4.47
C LEU A 78 -7.14 22.56 -4.00
N VAL A 79 -7.24 21.62 -4.92
CA VAL A 79 -7.54 20.21 -4.66
C VAL A 79 -6.35 19.38 -5.14
N GLY A 80 -5.83 18.54 -4.28
CA GLY A 80 -4.71 17.69 -4.62
C GLY A 80 -4.73 16.35 -3.88
N THR A 81 -4.17 15.34 -4.50
CA THR A 81 -3.95 14.03 -3.89
C THR A 81 -2.54 13.59 -4.21
N ILE A 82 -1.87 13.03 -3.23
CA ILE A 82 -0.63 12.30 -3.38
C ILE A 82 -0.78 10.94 -2.73
N GLY A 83 -0.50 9.87 -3.47
CA GLY A 83 -0.50 8.49 -3.00
C GLY A 83 0.81 7.82 -3.37
N LEU A 84 1.44 7.19 -2.40
CA LEU A 84 2.65 6.40 -2.57
C LEU A 84 2.38 5.00 -2.02
N LYS A 85 2.53 3.97 -2.85
CA LYS A 85 2.36 2.57 -2.45
C LYS A 85 3.57 1.77 -2.88
N PHE A 86 4.23 1.16 -1.92
CA PHE A 86 5.39 0.30 -2.09
C PHE A 86 5.01 -1.11 -1.69
N THR A 87 5.09 -2.07 -2.63
CA THR A 87 4.57 -3.42 -2.44
C THR A 87 5.63 -4.44 -2.03
N ASN A 88 6.89 -4.10 -2.12
CA ASN A 88 8.01 -4.95 -1.72
C ASN A 88 8.83 -4.29 -0.62
N PHE A 89 8.18 -3.61 0.30
CA PHE A 89 8.84 -2.92 1.40
C PHE A 89 9.49 -3.90 2.37
N ALA A 90 10.55 -3.47 3.04
CA ALA A 90 11.27 -4.24 4.03
C ALA A 90 11.63 -3.36 5.23
N ILE A 91 10.84 -3.40 6.28
CA ILE A 91 11.08 -2.62 7.50
C ILE A 91 12.42 -2.95 8.16
N GLN A 92 12.85 -4.21 8.04
CA GLN A 92 14.14 -4.69 8.59
C GLN A 92 15.34 -4.04 7.88
N ASN A 93 15.17 -3.61 6.64
CA ASN A 93 16.19 -2.95 5.84
C ASN A 93 16.23 -1.43 5.98
N LEU A 94 15.50 -0.87 6.95
CA LEU A 94 15.41 0.58 7.14
C LEU A 94 16.78 1.25 7.35
N PHE A 95 17.76 0.52 7.89
CA PHE A 95 19.12 1.00 8.11
C PHE A 95 20.14 0.45 7.09
N ASN A 96 19.72 -0.38 6.14
CA ASN A 96 20.58 -0.99 5.14
C ASN A 96 20.51 -0.26 3.79
N LYS A 97 21.39 0.71 3.58
CA LYS A 97 21.42 1.52 2.35
C LYS A 97 21.54 0.72 1.05
N LYS A 98 22.12 -0.49 1.10
CA LYS A 98 22.28 -1.36 -0.09
C LYS A 98 20.96 -1.98 -0.56
N ALA A 99 19.94 -2.03 0.32
CA ALA A 99 18.61 -2.56 0.01
C ALA A 99 17.65 -1.47 -0.49
N TYR A 100 18.10 -0.23 -0.59
CA TYR A 100 17.28 0.89 -1.07
C TYR A 100 17.27 0.96 -2.59
N ARG A 101 16.09 1.04 -3.16
CA ARG A 101 15.87 1.53 -4.53
C ARG A 101 15.30 2.96 -4.46
N ILE A 102 14.12 3.13 -3.91
CA ILE A 102 13.53 4.40 -3.45
C ILE A 102 13.28 4.29 -1.94
N VAL A 103 12.76 3.14 -1.53
CA VAL A 103 12.54 2.70 -0.14
C VAL A 103 13.26 1.37 0.09
N PRO A 104 13.49 0.94 1.35
CA PRO A 104 14.05 -0.37 1.63
C PRO A 104 13.13 -1.47 1.13
N GLN A 105 13.66 -2.42 0.35
CA GLN A 105 12.90 -3.47 -0.32
C GLN A 105 13.42 -4.87 0.04
N GLY A 106 12.59 -5.90 -0.21
CA GLY A 106 13.00 -7.30 -0.21
C GLY A 106 12.12 -8.26 0.61
N GLU A 107 11.22 -7.79 1.49
CA GLU A 107 10.42 -8.64 2.38
C GLU A 107 8.97 -8.87 1.90
N GLY A 108 8.54 -8.22 0.83
CA GLY A 108 7.18 -8.34 0.31
C GLY A 108 6.12 -7.65 1.17
N GLN A 109 6.52 -6.77 2.08
CA GLN A 109 5.61 -5.94 2.86
C GLN A 109 5.01 -4.84 1.99
N THR A 110 3.81 -4.39 2.33
CA THR A 110 3.20 -3.23 1.66
C THR A 110 3.21 -2.04 2.59
N PHE A 111 3.77 -0.94 2.11
CA PHE A 111 3.77 0.35 2.78
C PHE A 111 3.08 1.38 1.90
N GLN A 112 2.11 2.11 2.45
CA GLN A 112 1.35 3.09 1.70
C GLN A 112 1.16 4.37 2.50
N VAL A 113 1.34 5.50 1.82
CA VAL A 113 1.07 6.84 2.36
C VAL A 113 0.16 7.56 1.39
N ASN A 114 -0.92 8.15 1.89
CA ASN A 114 -1.80 8.98 1.10
C ASN A 114 -1.99 10.32 1.82
N ALA A 115 -2.01 11.39 1.05
CA ALA A 115 -2.40 12.71 1.52
C ALA A 115 -3.37 13.34 0.52
N ARG A 116 -4.40 13.98 1.03
CA ARG A 116 -5.42 14.67 0.24
C ARG A 116 -5.69 16.04 0.81
N ILE A 117 -5.68 17.02 -0.06
CA ILE A 117 -6.01 18.41 0.23
C ILE A 117 -7.23 18.78 -0.61
N ASN A 118 -8.27 19.34 0.01
CA ASN A 118 -9.44 19.86 -0.67
C ASN A 118 -9.70 21.29 -0.21
N GLY A 119 -8.88 22.20 -0.70
CA GLY A 119 -8.93 23.61 -0.34
C GLY A 119 -8.80 23.83 1.17
N VAL A 120 -9.68 24.66 1.70
CA VAL A 120 -9.77 24.97 3.14
C VAL A 120 -10.74 24.05 3.88
N TYR A 121 -11.45 23.16 3.16
CA TYR A 121 -12.57 22.40 3.72
C TYR A 121 -12.17 21.05 4.29
N TYR A 122 -11.18 20.39 3.70
CA TYR A 122 -10.84 19.03 4.10
C TYR A 122 -9.40 18.69 3.76
N ASN A 123 -8.67 18.28 4.77
CA ASN A 123 -7.31 17.75 4.61
C ASN A 123 -7.24 16.40 5.30
N SER A 124 -6.65 15.42 4.64
CA SER A 124 -6.46 14.11 5.23
C SER A 124 -5.08 13.55 4.90
N ALA A 125 -4.56 12.77 5.81
CA ALA A 125 -3.37 11.97 5.62
C ALA A 125 -3.61 10.58 6.18
N SER A 126 -3.13 9.56 5.51
CA SER A 126 -3.17 8.18 5.98
C SER A 126 -1.85 7.48 5.72
N ILE A 127 -1.52 6.60 6.63
CA ILE A 127 -0.38 5.69 6.51
C ILE A 127 -0.90 4.29 6.78
N SER A 128 -0.50 3.32 5.97
CA SER A 128 -0.81 1.92 6.17
C SER A 128 0.40 1.04 5.92
N PHE A 129 0.47 -0.02 6.69
CA PHE A 129 1.52 -1.03 6.61
C PHE A 129 0.88 -2.42 6.69
N LEU A 130 1.31 -3.33 5.83
CA LEU A 130 0.88 -4.72 5.79
C LEU A 130 2.09 -5.64 5.77
N GLU A 131 2.18 -6.50 6.76
CA GLU A 131 3.09 -7.64 6.80
C GLU A 131 2.30 -8.91 6.47
N PRO A 132 2.49 -9.57 5.31
CA PRO A 132 1.72 -10.74 4.93
C PRO A 132 2.15 -12.03 5.67
N TRP A 133 3.37 -12.08 6.20
CA TRP A 133 3.94 -13.26 6.84
C TRP A 133 4.58 -12.96 8.20
N LEU A 134 3.77 -12.48 9.14
CA LEU A 134 4.24 -12.16 10.48
C LEU A 134 4.89 -13.39 11.14
N GLY A 135 6.18 -13.25 11.47
CA GLY A 135 6.99 -14.33 12.05
C GLY A 135 7.56 -15.33 11.03
N GLY A 136 7.28 -15.18 9.72
CA GLY A 136 7.95 -15.87 8.61
C GLY A 136 7.67 -17.38 8.46
N LYS A 137 6.94 -18.00 9.39
CA LYS A 137 6.70 -19.46 9.43
C LYS A 137 5.31 -19.87 8.95
N ARG A 138 4.33 -19.00 9.07
CA ARG A 138 2.93 -19.25 8.70
C ARG A 138 2.36 -18.00 8.04
N PRO A 139 1.38 -18.12 7.13
CA PRO A 139 0.76 -16.99 6.46
C PRO A 139 -0.18 -16.20 7.39
N ASN A 140 0.39 -15.65 8.47
CA ASN A 140 -0.32 -14.75 9.37
C ASN A 140 -0.05 -13.33 8.93
N SER A 141 -1.08 -12.58 8.55
CA SER A 141 -0.94 -11.19 8.17
C SER A 141 -1.16 -10.25 9.35
N LEU A 142 -0.35 -9.20 9.41
CA LEU A 142 -0.54 -8.07 10.32
C LEU A 142 -0.73 -6.81 9.47
N SER A 143 -1.83 -6.11 9.68
CA SER A 143 -2.05 -4.80 9.08
C SER A 143 -2.17 -3.72 10.15
N PHE A 144 -1.52 -2.60 9.90
CA PHE A 144 -1.62 -1.40 10.70
C PHE A 144 -2.00 -0.23 9.81
N SER A 145 -2.95 0.61 10.24
CA SER A 145 -3.28 1.84 9.53
C SER A 145 -3.56 2.96 10.52
N ALA A 146 -3.06 4.15 10.19
CA ALA A 146 -3.37 5.39 10.90
C ALA A 146 -3.96 6.38 9.90
N TYR A 147 -4.98 7.09 10.34
CA TYR A 147 -5.71 8.06 9.55
C TYR A 147 -5.86 9.35 10.34
N PHE A 148 -5.55 10.45 9.70
CA PHE A 148 -5.78 11.80 10.21
C PHE A 148 -6.63 12.57 9.22
N ALA A 149 -7.68 13.24 9.71
CA ALA A 149 -8.47 14.16 8.91
C ALA A 149 -8.70 15.43 9.70
N SER A 150 -8.57 16.54 9.01
CA SER A 150 -8.90 17.87 9.51
C SER A 150 -9.98 18.47 8.62
N GLN A 151 -11.12 18.74 9.21
CA GLN A 151 -12.20 19.48 8.57
C GLN A 151 -12.40 20.75 9.38
N PRO A 152 -11.81 21.87 8.97
CA PRO A 152 -12.07 23.13 9.65
C PRO A 152 -13.57 23.41 9.59
N GLY A 153 -14.13 23.77 10.73
CA GLY A 153 -15.52 24.21 10.81
C GLY A 153 -15.78 25.42 9.91
N TYR A 154 -16.96 25.95 9.96
CA TYR A 154 -17.39 27.11 9.17
C TYR A 154 -16.27 28.15 9.05
N SER A 155 -16.06 28.67 7.84
CA SER A 155 -15.00 29.67 7.61
C SER A 155 -15.19 30.85 8.58
N LYS A 156 -14.09 31.48 8.99
CA LYS A 156 -14.15 32.72 9.82
C LYS A 156 -15.13 33.73 9.23
N SER A 157 -15.16 33.88 7.93
CA SER A 157 -16.07 34.79 7.23
C SER A 157 -17.54 34.43 7.42
N TYR A 158 -17.89 33.14 7.51
CA TYR A 158 -19.26 32.73 7.81
C TYR A 158 -19.65 33.05 9.26
N LEU A 159 -18.76 32.79 10.21
CA LEU A 159 -18.98 33.13 11.64
C LEU A 159 -19.05 34.63 11.83
N GLU A 160 -18.22 35.42 11.15
CA GLU A 160 -18.26 36.90 11.19
C GLU A 160 -19.56 37.43 10.57
N ALA A 161 -19.98 36.88 9.44
CA ALA A 161 -21.25 37.24 8.81
C ALA A 161 -22.47 36.88 9.68
N TYR A 162 -22.45 35.68 10.30
CA TYR A 162 -23.50 35.25 11.22
C TYR A 162 -23.56 36.17 12.48
N ASN A 163 -22.40 36.45 13.06
CA ASN A 163 -22.31 37.34 14.25
C ASN A 163 -22.73 38.78 13.93
N SER A 164 -22.40 39.29 12.74
CA SER A 164 -22.82 40.64 12.32
C SER A 164 -24.33 40.72 12.11
N LEU A 165 -24.93 39.70 11.51
CA LEU A 165 -26.39 39.57 11.36
C LEU A 165 -27.09 39.45 12.72
N TYR A 166 -26.57 38.63 13.61
CA TYR A 166 -27.12 38.48 14.98
C TYR A 166 -27.07 39.78 15.76
N ASN A 167 -25.95 40.48 15.71
CA ASN A 167 -25.78 41.76 16.38
C ASN A 167 -26.69 42.85 15.81
N ALA A 168 -26.86 42.89 14.49
CA ALA A 168 -27.77 43.82 13.83
C ALA A 168 -29.23 43.55 14.24
N TYR A 169 -29.63 42.28 14.29
CA TYR A 169 -30.97 41.88 14.71
C TYR A 169 -31.25 42.16 16.18
N SER A 170 -30.29 41.86 17.06
CA SER A 170 -30.42 42.15 18.50
C SER A 170 -30.45 43.65 18.79
N GLY A 171 -29.66 44.45 18.05
CA GLY A 171 -29.68 45.90 18.14
C GLY A 171 -31.00 46.49 17.68
N TYR A 172 -31.60 45.93 16.60
CA TYR A 172 -32.94 46.36 16.18
C TYR A 172 -34.02 46.03 17.23
N TYR A 173 -33.97 44.82 17.80
CA TYR A 173 -34.95 44.37 18.77
C TYR A 173 -34.90 45.21 20.04
N ASN A 174 -33.70 45.52 20.54
CA ASN A 174 -33.53 46.35 21.75
C ASN A 174 -33.92 47.82 21.54
N ASN A 175 -33.83 48.35 20.32
CA ASN A 175 -34.24 49.74 20.03
C ASN A 175 -35.74 49.93 19.85
N TYR A 176 -36.49 48.87 19.50
CA TYR A 176 -37.93 48.99 19.24
C TYR A 176 -38.82 48.34 20.30
N TYR A 177 -38.26 47.43 21.12
CA TYR A 177 -39.06 46.66 22.10
C TYR A 177 -38.44 46.64 23.52
N GLY A 178 -37.30 47.26 23.73
CA GLY A 178 -36.66 47.49 25.02
C GLY A 178 -36.88 48.93 25.49
#